data_22396b64290c013ab69e77cf429257fd
#
_entry.id   22396b64290c013ab69e77cf429257fd
#
_cell.length_a   1.000
_cell.length_b   1.000
_cell.length_c   1.000
_cell.angle_alpha   90.00
_cell.angle_beta   90.00
_cell.angle_gamma   90.00
#
_symmetry.space_group_name_H-M   'P 1'
#
loop_
_entity.id
_entity.type
_entity.pdbx_description
1 polymer ?
#
loop_
_entity_poly.entity_id
_entity_poly.type
_entity_poly.pdbx_seq_one_letter_code
_entity_poly.pdbx_strand_id
1 'polypeptide(L)'
;MSGIKVSNYQLQREREEKLRLVGSVSSAHSEVKGLRARVAELVGSASPGLRATFATQVAQAQAWLDGLDLPELRGLGMNATNDALSAAQNQLRRAAAEGRRFQEALTVAFTEKADEMARGLARRLAEVEQLFLKAQELLRLWRRQEELAAWEQAFQEMRRLLAREQYAQLEPALSALERELAAAAKSAEEREHQHQKRLYLLKSLRQVCAELGFQEVAEPRYEREGERASAIRFTVDTVDRGRIAFTLTLEGISSDSPVAGHHCGDEFEAIAKFLEEQFGIETNFKMADGSPLPHLKHRGEKDLPEDAGKHIERG
;
A
#
# COMPACT_ATOMS: atom_id res chain seq x y z
N MET A 1 78.32 18.81 40.66
CA MET A 1 77.14 18.01 40.17
C MET A 1 76.29 17.67 41.38
N SER A 2 75.24 18.46 41.60
CA SER A 2 74.23 18.22 42.69
C SER A 2 73.22 17.17 42.22
N GLY A 3 73.41 15.90 42.57
CA GLY A 3 72.45 14.85 42.38
C GLY A 3 71.23 15.10 43.25
N ILE A 4 70.07 15.30 42.62
CA ILE A 4 68.78 15.39 43.31
C ILE A 4 68.57 14.05 44.03
N LYS A 5 68.64 14.01 45.38
CA LYS A 5 68.29 12.84 46.17
C LYS A 5 66.75 12.70 46.14
N VAL A 6 66.20 11.88 45.26
CA VAL A 6 64.80 11.50 45.29
C VAL A 6 64.56 10.70 46.57
N SER A 7 63.61 11.13 47.44
CA SER A 7 63.32 10.40 48.68
C SER A 7 62.68 9.03 48.38
N ASN A 8 62.95 8.03 49.23
CA ASN A 8 62.31 6.69 49.09
C ASN A 8 60.78 6.78 49.06
N TYR A 9 60.21 7.77 49.70
CA TYR A 9 58.78 8.05 49.70
C TYR A 9 58.27 8.50 48.32
N GLN A 10 59.04 9.33 47.63
CA GLN A 10 58.66 9.76 46.27
C GLN A 10 58.72 8.60 45.27
N LEU A 11 59.75 7.75 45.36
CA LEU A 11 59.89 6.53 44.54
C LEU A 11 58.72 5.53 44.80
N GLN A 12 58.28 5.40 46.07
CA GLN A 12 57.13 4.55 46.39
C GLN A 12 55.83 5.09 45.79
N ARG A 13 55.56 6.41 45.91
CA ARG A 13 54.39 7.05 45.35
C ARG A 13 54.35 6.90 43.80
N GLU A 14 55.47 7.17 43.14
CA GLU A 14 55.56 7.02 41.70
C GLU A 14 55.30 5.57 41.27
N ARG A 15 55.80 4.58 42.02
CA ARG A 15 55.55 3.16 41.76
C ARG A 15 54.10 2.78 41.99
N GLU A 16 53.46 3.26 43.02
CA GLU A 16 52.04 3.05 43.32
C GLU A 16 51.15 3.66 42.24
N GLU A 17 51.44 4.89 41.84
CA GLU A 17 50.71 5.57 40.75
C GLU A 17 50.84 4.81 39.42
N LYS A 18 52.05 4.33 39.11
CA LYS A 18 52.28 3.54 37.92
C LYS A 18 51.54 2.20 37.95
N LEU A 19 51.51 1.52 39.08
CA LEU A 19 50.73 0.28 39.28
C LEU A 19 49.23 0.53 39.08
N ARG A 20 48.68 1.66 39.56
CA ARG A 20 47.28 2.06 39.32
C ARG A 20 47.00 2.29 37.85
N LEU A 21 47.88 3.00 37.15
CA LEU A 21 47.74 3.23 35.69
C LEU A 21 47.78 1.92 34.90
N VAL A 22 48.74 1.03 35.18
CA VAL A 22 48.80 -0.31 34.51
C VAL A 22 47.53 -1.12 34.78
N GLY A 23 47.07 -1.14 36.03
CA GLY A 23 45.82 -1.80 36.39
C GLY A 23 44.59 -1.22 35.65
N SER A 24 44.54 0.11 35.54
CA SER A 24 43.47 0.82 34.83
C SER A 24 43.48 0.53 33.30
N VAL A 25 44.67 0.51 32.70
CA VAL A 25 44.84 0.13 31.26
C VAL A 25 44.40 -1.31 31.01
N SER A 26 44.82 -2.25 31.86
CA SER A 26 44.42 -3.66 31.76
C SER A 26 42.89 -3.85 31.92
N SER A 27 42.29 -3.17 32.86
CA SER A 27 40.81 -3.17 33.08
C SER A 27 40.08 -2.61 31.86
N ALA A 28 40.49 -1.43 31.35
CA ALA A 28 39.91 -0.80 30.20
C ALA A 28 40.06 -1.68 28.91
N HIS A 29 41.21 -2.31 28.74
CA HIS A 29 41.43 -3.25 27.63
C HIS A 29 40.50 -4.46 27.71
N SER A 30 40.30 -5.03 28.88
CA SER A 30 39.39 -6.16 29.09
C SER A 30 37.93 -5.74 28.83
N GLU A 31 37.57 -4.54 29.23
CA GLU A 31 36.22 -3.96 28.95
C GLU A 31 35.99 -3.80 27.44
N VAL A 32 36.95 -3.20 26.71
CA VAL A 32 36.81 -3.02 25.25
C VAL A 32 36.74 -4.37 24.53
N LYS A 33 37.53 -5.34 24.94
CA LYS A 33 37.47 -6.71 24.40
C LYS A 33 36.10 -7.36 24.65
N GLY A 34 35.53 -7.18 25.82
CA GLY A 34 34.19 -7.65 26.15
C GLY A 34 33.09 -6.96 25.32
N LEU A 35 33.19 -5.65 25.12
CA LEU A 35 32.28 -4.90 24.27
C LEU A 35 32.37 -5.31 22.80
N ARG A 36 33.62 -5.49 22.32
CA ARG A 36 33.84 -6.00 20.94
C ARG A 36 33.15 -7.34 20.72
N ALA A 37 33.30 -8.28 21.64
CA ALA A 37 32.67 -9.59 21.55
C ALA A 37 31.12 -9.47 21.53
N ARG A 38 30.54 -8.66 22.44
CA ARG A 38 29.09 -8.47 22.48
C ARG A 38 28.52 -7.78 21.25
N VAL A 39 29.18 -6.73 20.74
CA VAL A 39 28.75 -6.06 19.51
C VAL A 39 28.83 -7.00 18.30
N ALA A 40 29.94 -7.78 18.19
CA ALA A 40 30.09 -8.78 17.14
C ALA A 40 29.01 -9.88 17.22
N GLU A 41 28.67 -10.33 18.42
CA GLU A 41 27.60 -11.30 18.66
C GLU A 41 26.22 -10.74 18.25
N LEU A 42 25.88 -9.50 18.64
CA LEU A 42 24.63 -8.86 18.23
C LEU A 42 24.50 -8.75 16.72
N VAL A 43 25.55 -8.31 16.01
CA VAL A 43 25.56 -8.24 14.55
C VAL A 43 25.47 -9.62 13.90
N GLY A 44 26.21 -10.61 14.45
CA GLY A 44 26.27 -11.97 13.92
C GLY A 44 24.99 -12.77 14.12
N SER A 45 24.33 -12.61 15.28
CA SER A 45 23.09 -13.33 15.62
C SER A 45 21.82 -12.74 14.98
N ALA A 46 21.85 -11.47 14.54
CA ALA A 46 20.71 -10.84 13.90
C ALA A 46 20.35 -11.54 12.58
N SER A 47 19.04 -11.70 12.33
CA SER A 47 18.54 -12.25 11.07
C SER A 47 18.96 -11.39 9.87
N PRO A 48 19.05 -11.96 8.65
CA PRO A 48 19.32 -11.17 7.44
C PRO A 48 18.31 -10.03 7.24
N GLY A 49 17.04 -10.24 7.60
CA GLY A 49 15.99 -9.24 7.53
C GLY A 49 16.22 -8.06 8.47
N LEU A 50 16.55 -8.32 9.73
CA LEU A 50 16.90 -7.29 10.71
C LEU A 50 18.16 -6.52 10.31
N ARG A 51 19.20 -7.22 9.84
CA ARG A 51 20.41 -6.55 9.34
C ARG A 51 20.13 -5.62 8.17
N ALA A 52 19.24 -5.99 7.26
CA ALA A 52 18.84 -5.15 6.14
C ALA A 52 17.99 -3.95 6.62
N THR A 53 17.07 -4.17 7.54
CA THR A 53 16.21 -3.11 8.10
C THR A 53 17.01 -2.06 8.87
N PHE A 54 18.02 -2.48 9.62
CA PHE A 54 18.89 -1.60 10.41
C PHE A 54 20.30 -1.46 9.80
N ALA A 55 20.39 -1.47 8.47
CA ALA A 55 21.68 -1.51 7.74
C ALA A 55 22.66 -0.41 8.15
N THR A 56 22.18 0.80 8.43
CA THR A 56 23.03 1.93 8.84
C THR A 56 23.70 1.67 10.19
N GLN A 57 22.93 1.20 11.19
CA GLN A 57 23.45 0.88 12.52
C GLN A 57 24.43 -0.29 12.47
N VAL A 58 24.09 -1.31 11.69
CA VAL A 58 24.96 -2.48 11.49
C VAL A 58 26.27 -2.08 10.82
N ALA A 59 26.23 -1.25 9.75
CA ALA A 59 27.43 -0.79 9.06
C ALA A 59 28.33 0.06 9.96
N GLN A 60 27.75 0.93 10.77
CA GLN A 60 28.51 1.75 11.74
C GLN A 60 29.18 0.87 12.82
N ALA A 61 28.46 -0.09 13.37
CA ALA A 61 29.02 -1.04 14.32
C ALA A 61 30.12 -1.92 13.69
N GLN A 62 29.93 -2.38 12.46
CA GLN A 62 30.96 -3.15 11.75
C GLN A 62 32.21 -2.32 11.48
N ALA A 63 32.06 -1.07 11.03
CA ALA A 63 33.17 -0.16 10.84
C ALA A 63 33.96 0.09 12.15
N TRP A 64 33.28 0.19 13.30
CA TRP A 64 33.93 0.26 14.59
C TRP A 64 34.68 -1.05 14.92
N LEU A 65 34.07 -2.23 14.70
CA LEU A 65 34.69 -3.53 14.92
C LEU A 65 35.97 -3.70 14.08
N ASP A 66 35.95 -3.28 12.83
CA ASP A 66 37.04 -3.42 11.87
C ASP A 66 38.16 -2.39 12.12
N GLY A 67 37.77 -1.18 12.56
CA GLY A 67 38.74 -0.10 12.88
C GLY A 67 39.31 -0.14 14.29
N LEU A 68 38.90 -1.12 15.12
CA LEU A 68 39.33 -1.20 16.50
C LEU A 68 40.75 -1.75 16.63
N ASP A 69 41.70 -0.83 16.72
CA ASP A 69 43.10 -1.16 17.02
C ASP A 69 43.33 -1.13 18.55
N LEU A 70 43.55 -2.30 19.13
CA LEU A 70 43.79 -2.44 20.57
C LEU A 70 45.32 -2.41 20.85
N PRO A 71 45.79 -1.53 21.74
CA PRO A 71 47.21 -1.48 22.10
C PRO A 71 47.68 -2.79 22.70
N GLU A 72 48.86 -3.28 22.29
CA GLU A 72 49.43 -4.48 22.83
C GLU A 72 49.82 -4.29 24.32
N LEU A 73 49.18 -5.04 25.21
CA LEU A 73 49.44 -4.96 26.66
C LEU A 73 50.88 -5.33 27.05
N ARG A 74 51.57 -6.11 26.21
CA ARG A 74 52.97 -6.51 26.48
C ARG A 74 53.92 -5.32 26.58
N GLY A 75 53.68 -4.25 25.80
CA GLY A 75 54.43 -2.99 25.84
C GLY A 75 53.98 -2.02 26.93
N LEU A 76 52.81 -2.23 27.54
CA LEU A 76 52.19 -1.33 28.50
C LEU A 76 52.29 -1.77 29.98
N GLY A 77 53.39 -2.46 30.31
CA GLY A 77 53.70 -2.89 31.68
C GLY A 77 54.44 -1.83 32.48
N MET A 78 55.05 -2.28 33.59
CA MET A 78 55.81 -1.42 34.52
C MET A 78 57.00 -0.68 33.86
N ASN A 79 57.47 -1.10 32.71
CA ASN A 79 58.54 -0.44 31.96
C ASN A 79 58.06 0.67 31.01
N ALA A 80 56.75 0.79 30.76
CA ALA A 80 56.18 1.86 29.93
C ALA A 80 56.29 3.22 30.62
N THR A 81 56.32 4.30 29.84
CA THR A 81 56.24 5.65 30.38
C THR A 81 54.81 6.00 30.86
N ASN A 82 54.65 6.89 31.82
CA ASN A 82 53.35 7.32 32.30
C ASN A 82 52.51 7.98 31.18
N ASP A 83 53.17 8.68 30.26
CA ASP A 83 52.52 9.29 29.10
C ASP A 83 51.95 8.21 28.12
N ALA A 84 52.71 7.15 27.86
CA ALA A 84 52.25 6.02 27.05
C ALA A 84 51.07 5.28 27.71
N LEU A 85 51.12 5.07 29.02
CA LEU A 85 50.00 4.46 29.77
C LEU A 85 48.76 5.35 29.78
N SER A 86 48.92 6.67 29.96
CA SER A 86 47.83 7.62 29.92
C SER A 86 47.22 7.75 28.54
N ALA A 87 48.04 7.75 27.46
CA ALA A 87 47.57 7.76 26.10
C ALA A 87 46.74 6.48 25.76
N ALA A 88 47.27 5.30 26.11
CA ALA A 88 46.56 4.04 25.94
C ALA A 88 45.27 3.99 26.75
N GLN A 89 45.25 4.47 27.99
CA GLN A 89 44.04 4.56 28.80
C GLN A 89 42.96 5.44 28.14
N ASN A 90 43.37 6.61 27.64
CA ASN A 90 42.43 7.52 26.97
C ASN A 90 41.88 6.92 25.66
N GLN A 91 42.71 6.25 24.87
CA GLN A 91 42.28 5.53 23.67
C GLN A 91 41.25 4.44 24.01
N LEU A 92 41.60 3.58 25.01
CA LEU A 92 40.70 2.51 25.44
C LEU A 92 39.39 3.03 26.03
N ARG A 93 39.41 4.13 26.79
CA ARG A 93 38.18 4.76 27.30
C ARG A 93 37.28 5.27 26.18
N ARG A 94 37.83 5.90 25.13
CA ARG A 94 37.08 6.31 23.95
C ARG A 94 36.46 5.13 23.25
N ALA A 95 37.26 4.10 22.97
CA ALA A 95 36.79 2.85 22.36
C ALA A 95 35.68 2.18 23.19
N ALA A 96 35.80 2.16 24.53
CA ALA A 96 34.77 1.62 25.41
C ALA A 96 33.47 2.44 25.36
N ALA A 97 33.57 3.77 25.31
CA ALA A 97 32.40 4.64 25.22
C ALA A 97 31.66 4.42 23.90
N GLU A 98 32.38 4.33 22.78
CA GLU A 98 31.81 4.02 21.48
C GLU A 98 31.20 2.61 21.44
N GLY A 99 31.91 1.61 21.94
CA GLY A 99 31.42 0.23 22.01
C GLY A 99 30.14 0.09 22.82
N ARG A 100 29.99 0.82 23.94
CA ARG A 100 28.73 0.85 24.70
C ARG A 100 27.61 1.48 23.91
N ARG A 101 27.85 2.58 23.20
CA ARG A 101 26.86 3.21 22.31
C ARG A 101 26.37 2.26 21.24
N PHE A 102 27.28 1.52 20.57
CA PHE A 102 26.88 0.56 19.55
C PHE A 102 26.13 -0.62 20.15
N GLN A 103 26.59 -1.16 21.29
CA GLN A 103 25.85 -2.22 21.98
C GLN A 103 24.43 -1.80 22.32
N GLU A 104 24.24 -0.65 22.93
CA GLU A 104 22.92 -0.11 23.28
C GLU A 104 22.06 0.15 22.06
N ALA A 105 22.59 0.84 21.04
CA ALA A 105 21.87 1.15 19.81
C ALA A 105 21.39 -0.10 19.05
N LEU A 106 22.24 -1.13 18.95
CA LEU A 106 21.88 -2.39 18.34
C LEU A 106 20.88 -3.18 19.19
N THR A 107 21.03 -3.21 20.49
CA THR A 107 20.06 -3.85 21.38
C THR A 107 18.68 -3.23 21.22
N VAL A 108 18.56 -1.91 21.29
CA VAL A 108 17.30 -1.20 21.09
C VAL A 108 16.74 -1.44 19.68
N ALA A 109 17.60 -1.41 18.65
CA ALA A 109 17.17 -1.64 17.28
C ALA A 109 16.61 -3.05 17.06
N PHE A 110 17.33 -4.08 17.54
CA PHE A 110 16.99 -5.48 17.27
C PHE A 110 15.92 -6.05 18.22
N THR A 111 15.60 -5.38 19.33
CA THR A 111 14.53 -5.79 20.23
C THR A 111 13.35 -4.83 20.18
N GLU A 112 13.47 -3.64 20.76
CA GLU A 112 12.33 -2.72 20.93
C GLU A 112 11.76 -2.23 19.61
N LYS A 113 12.64 -1.70 18.72
CA LYS A 113 12.17 -1.17 17.41
C LYS A 113 11.70 -2.26 16.47
N ALA A 114 12.38 -3.41 16.45
CA ALA A 114 11.95 -4.54 15.64
C ALA A 114 10.58 -5.06 16.08
N ASP A 115 10.34 -5.19 17.39
CA ASP A 115 9.04 -5.60 17.93
C ASP A 115 7.93 -4.58 17.65
N GLU A 116 8.24 -3.29 17.74
CA GLU A 116 7.30 -2.22 17.39
C GLU A 116 6.93 -2.26 15.90
N MET A 117 7.92 -2.39 15.02
CA MET A 117 7.71 -2.53 13.57
C MET A 117 6.91 -3.80 13.25
N ALA A 118 7.26 -4.94 13.85
CA ALA A 118 6.54 -6.20 13.66
C ALA A 118 5.06 -6.06 14.01
N ARG A 119 4.75 -5.51 15.18
CA ARG A 119 3.36 -5.31 15.64
C ARG A 119 2.62 -4.29 14.77
N GLY A 120 3.26 -3.19 14.40
CA GLY A 120 2.68 -2.17 13.54
C GLY A 120 2.35 -2.69 12.14
N LEU A 121 3.30 -3.40 11.51
CA LEU A 121 3.12 -3.98 10.18
C LEU A 121 2.14 -5.15 10.18
N ALA A 122 2.15 -6.00 11.21
CA ALA A 122 1.18 -7.09 11.34
C ALA A 122 -0.27 -6.57 11.46
N ARG A 123 -0.49 -5.52 12.26
CA ARG A 123 -1.79 -4.88 12.38
C ARG A 123 -2.24 -4.26 11.06
N ARG A 124 -1.36 -3.51 10.40
CA ARG A 124 -1.67 -2.89 9.12
C ARG A 124 -1.96 -3.92 8.02
N LEU A 125 -1.21 -5.04 7.98
CA LEU A 125 -1.47 -6.15 7.06
C LEU A 125 -2.87 -6.73 7.29
N ALA A 126 -3.25 -6.96 8.55
CA ALA A 126 -4.58 -7.47 8.89
C ALA A 126 -5.70 -6.48 8.50
N GLU A 127 -5.47 -5.17 8.66
CA GLU A 127 -6.41 -4.13 8.22
C GLU A 127 -6.62 -4.15 6.70
N VAL A 128 -5.55 -4.27 5.92
CA VAL A 128 -5.62 -4.35 4.44
C VAL A 128 -6.29 -5.67 3.99
N GLU A 129 -6.01 -6.79 4.65
CA GLU A 129 -6.70 -8.06 4.41
C GLU A 129 -8.21 -7.94 4.68
N GLN A 130 -8.61 -7.26 5.74
CA GLN A 130 -10.02 -7.02 6.04
C GLN A 130 -10.70 -6.11 5.00
N LEU A 131 -10.00 -5.11 4.49
CA LEU A 131 -10.50 -4.29 3.38
C LEU A 131 -10.74 -5.12 2.12
N PHE A 132 -9.77 -5.99 1.78
CA PHE A 132 -9.91 -6.91 0.64
C PHE A 132 -11.11 -7.85 0.82
N LEU A 133 -11.26 -8.48 1.98
CA LEU A 133 -12.37 -9.38 2.27
C LEU A 133 -13.75 -8.68 2.18
N LYS A 134 -13.86 -7.46 2.68
CA LYS A 134 -15.09 -6.65 2.58
C LYS A 134 -15.45 -6.31 1.13
N ALA A 135 -14.44 -6.02 0.30
CA ALA A 135 -14.64 -5.68 -1.11
C ALA A 135 -14.70 -6.91 -2.03
N GLN A 136 -14.39 -8.11 -1.54
CA GLN A 136 -14.15 -9.31 -2.35
C GLN A 136 -15.33 -9.68 -3.26
N GLU A 137 -16.54 -9.65 -2.74
CA GLU A 137 -17.75 -9.97 -3.52
C GLU A 137 -17.92 -8.98 -4.67
N LEU A 138 -17.74 -7.68 -4.40
CA LEU A 138 -17.84 -6.64 -5.41
C LEU A 138 -16.71 -6.73 -6.44
N LEU A 139 -15.49 -6.99 -5.98
CA LEU A 139 -14.33 -7.17 -6.86
C LEU A 139 -14.51 -8.37 -7.80
N ARG A 140 -15.11 -9.49 -7.32
CA ARG A 140 -15.42 -10.66 -8.17
C ARG A 140 -16.37 -10.32 -9.32
N LEU A 141 -17.24 -9.36 -9.18
CA LEU A 141 -18.17 -8.95 -10.22
C LEU A 141 -17.51 -8.10 -11.32
N TRP A 142 -16.42 -7.38 -10.98
CA TRP A 142 -15.85 -6.33 -11.83
C TRP A 142 -14.38 -6.50 -12.17
N ARG A 143 -13.71 -7.53 -11.60
CA ARG A 143 -12.29 -7.83 -11.82
C ARG A 143 -12.11 -9.24 -12.36
N ARG A 144 -10.99 -9.46 -13.01
CA ARG A 144 -10.62 -10.79 -13.50
C ARG A 144 -10.16 -11.68 -12.36
N GLN A 145 -10.39 -12.97 -12.48
CA GLN A 145 -9.99 -13.96 -11.47
C GLN A 145 -8.48 -13.95 -11.23
N GLU A 146 -7.68 -13.65 -12.26
CA GLU A 146 -6.23 -13.59 -12.18
C GLU A 146 -5.76 -12.42 -11.28
N GLU A 147 -6.47 -11.27 -11.32
CA GLU A 147 -6.17 -10.12 -10.44
C GLU A 147 -6.43 -10.48 -8.97
N LEU A 148 -7.53 -11.15 -8.69
CA LEU A 148 -7.87 -11.60 -7.34
C LEU A 148 -6.83 -12.59 -6.81
N ALA A 149 -6.44 -13.57 -7.63
CA ALA A 149 -5.41 -14.55 -7.27
C ALA A 149 -4.04 -13.89 -7.04
N ALA A 150 -3.69 -12.85 -7.81
CA ALA A 150 -2.45 -12.09 -7.63
C ALA A 150 -2.43 -11.36 -6.26
N TRP A 151 -3.54 -10.77 -5.84
CA TRP A 151 -3.63 -10.14 -4.51
C TRP A 151 -3.55 -11.15 -3.37
N GLU A 152 -4.19 -12.32 -3.50
CA GLU A 152 -4.07 -13.41 -2.52
C GLU A 152 -2.61 -13.90 -2.39
N GLN A 153 -1.90 -14.02 -3.51
CA GLN A 153 -0.46 -14.35 -3.50
C GLN A 153 0.38 -13.24 -2.86
N ALA A 154 0.06 -11.97 -3.13
CA ALA A 154 0.74 -10.83 -2.51
C ALA A 154 0.59 -10.85 -0.98
N PHE A 155 -0.60 -11.13 -0.45
CA PHE A 155 -0.80 -11.31 1.01
C PHE A 155 0.04 -12.44 1.59
N GLN A 156 0.13 -13.58 0.89
CA GLN A 156 0.98 -14.68 1.35
C GLN A 156 2.46 -14.29 1.39
N GLU A 157 2.94 -13.56 0.37
CA GLU A 157 4.32 -13.09 0.35
C GLU A 157 4.59 -12.07 1.46
N MET A 158 3.67 -11.15 1.74
CA MET A 158 3.81 -10.20 2.85
C MET A 158 3.86 -10.90 4.22
N ARG A 159 3.06 -11.95 4.42
CA ARG A 159 3.16 -12.78 5.64
C ARG A 159 4.53 -13.46 5.76
N ARG A 160 5.12 -13.91 4.63
CA ARG A 160 6.48 -14.47 4.61
C ARG A 160 7.54 -13.43 4.92
N LEU A 161 7.42 -12.21 4.36
CA LEU A 161 8.33 -11.10 4.66
C LEU A 161 8.27 -10.72 6.15
N LEU A 162 7.06 -10.66 6.72
CA LEU A 162 6.86 -10.42 8.15
C LEU A 162 7.51 -11.50 9.01
N ALA A 163 7.29 -12.78 8.69
CA ALA A 163 7.88 -13.91 9.41
C ALA A 163 9.42 -13.97 9.31
N ARG A 164 10.00 -13.41 8.25
CA ARG A 164 11.46 -13.31 8.05
C ARG A 164 12.05 -11.99 8.54
N GLU A 165 11.27 -11.16 9.23
CA GLU A 165 11.68 -9.85 9.75
C GLU A 165 12.20 -8.89 8.66
N GLN A 166 11.75 -9.07 7.39
CA GLN A 166 12.16 -8.27 6.25
C GLN A 166 11.32 -6.99 6.14
N TYR A 167 11.30 -6.19 7.21
CA TYR A 167 10.43 -5.01 7.35
C TYR A 167 10.69 -3.93 6.31
N ALA A 168 11.96 -3.74 5.92
CA ALA A 168 12.35 -2.78 4.89
C ALA A 168 11.75 -3.09 3.50
N GLN A 169 11.43 -4.35 3.23
CA GLN A 169 10.77 -4.78 1.99
C GLN A 169 9.25 -4.84 2.16
N LEU A 170 8.78 -5.26 3.34
CA LEU A 170 7.35 -5.40 3.64
C LEU A 170 6.62 -4.06 3.62
N GLU A 171 7.16 -3.02 4.23
CA GLU A 171 6.49 -1.72 4.38
C GLU A 171 6.12 -1.07 3.03
N PRO A 172 7.04 -0.91 2.06
CA PRO A 172 6.70 -0.35 0.75
C PRO A 172 5.77 -1.26 -0.05
N ALA A 173 5.92 -2.60 0.04
CA ALA A 173 5.06 -3.56 -0.63
C ALA A 173 3.62 -3.49 -0.10
N LEU A 174 3.45 -3.43 1.21
CA LEU A 174 2.14 -3.28 1.85
C LEU A 174 1.48 -1.95 1.48
N SER A 175 2.25 -0.85 1.44
CA SER A 175 1.76 0.46 1.04
C SER A 175 1.34 0.51 -0.44
N ALA A 176 2.00 -0.24 -1.30
CA ALA A 176 1.63 -0.36 -2.71
C ALA A 176 0.33 -1.15 -2.88
N LEU A 177 0.22 -2.31 -2.21
CA LEU A 177 -0.98 -3.15 -2.25
C LEU A 177 -2.20 -2.43 -1.70
N GLU A 178 -2.06 -1.72 -0.58
CA GLU A 178 -3.14 -0.93 0.03
C GLU A 178 -3.72 0.10 -0.95
N ARG A 179 -2.86 0.85 -1.65
CA ARG A 179 -3.29 1.83 -2.66
C ARG A 179 -3.96 1.17 -3.86
N GLU A 180 -3.41 0.04 -4.31
CA GLU A 180 -3.97 -0.71 -5.44
C GLU A 180 -5.36 -1.26 -5.12
N LEU A 181 -5.53 -1.88 -3.96
CA LEU A 181 -6.81 -2.41 -3.50
C LEU A 181 -7.86 -1.31 -3.29
N ALA A 182 -7.46 -0.18 -2.69
CA ALA A 182 -8.36 0.96 -2.50
C ALA A 182 -8.85 1.51 -3.85
N ALA A 183 -7.97 1.66 -4.83
CA ALA A 183 -8.33 2.10 -6.17
C ALA A 183 -9.22 1.08 -6.90
N ALA A 184 -8.92 -0.22 -6.75
CA ALA A 184 -9.70 -1.28 -7.33
C ALA A 184 -11.12 -1.36 -6.74
N ALA A 185 -11.25 -1.25 -5.42
CA ALA A 185 -12.54 -1.25 -4.72
C ALA A 185 -13.39 -0.04 -5.16
N LYS A 186 -12.83 1.16 -5.15
CA LYS A 186 -13.51 2.37 -5.62
C LYS A 186 -13.99 2.24 -7.06
N SER A 187 -13.13 1.75 -7.96
CA SER A 187 -13.52 1.53 -9.36
C SER A 187 -14.64 0.48 -9.51
N ALA A 188 -14.65 -0.55 -8.66
CA ALA A 188 -15.71 -1.56 -8.67
C ALA A 188 -17.04 -0.99 -8.15
N GLU A 189 -17.01 -0.14 -7.11
CA GLU A 189 -18.20 0.58 -6.59
C GLU A 189 -18.79 1.51 -7.65
N GLU A 190 -17.97 2.29 -8.32
CA GLU A 190 -18.40 3.19 -9.40
C GLU A 190 -19.06 2.41 -10.54
N ARG A 191 -18.47 1.29 -10.97
CA ARG A 191 -19.02 0.42 -12.01
C ARG A 191 -20.33 -0.24 -11.58
N GLU A 192 -20.42 -0.71 -10.34
CA GLU A 192 -21.67 -1.27 -9.81
C GLU A 192 -22.77 -0.22 -9.77
N HIS A 193 -22.46 0.99 -9.31
CA HIS A 193 -23.42 2.08 -9.31
C HIS A 193 -23.93 2.41 -10.73
N GLN A 194 -23.01 2.50 -11.71
CA GLN A 194 -23.40 2.69 -13.13
C GLN A 194 -24.24 1.53 -13.66
N HIS A 195 -23.90 0.30 -13.26
CA HIS A 195 -24.68 -0.88 -13.64
C HIS A 195 -26.11 -0.83 -13.06
N GLN A 196 -26.28 -0.47 -11.80
CA GLN A 196 -27.58 -0.32 -11.18
C GLN A 196 -28.40 0.78 -11.88
N LYS A 197 -27.80 1.92 -12.18
CA LYS A 197 -28.41 2.98 -13.00
C LYS A 197 -28.86 2.44 -14.37
N ARG A 198 -28.04 1.66 -15.04
CA ARG A 198 -28.35 1.02 -16.32
C ARG A 198 -29.52 0.05 -16.22
N LEU A 199 -29.60 -0.76 -15.18
CA LEU A 199 -30.71 -1.67 -14.94
C LEU A 199 -32.02 -0.91 -14.67
N TYR A 200 -31.94 0.17 -13.89
CA TYR A 200 -33.06 1.05 -13.65
C TYR A 200 -33.57 1.68 -14.96
N LEU A 201 -32.66 2.21 -15.78
CA LEU A 201 -33.01 2.77 -17.09
C LEU A 201 -33.64 1.71 -18.00
N LEU A 202 -33.09 0.48 -18.03
CA LEU A 202 -33.69 -0.62 -18.82
C LEU A 202 -35.12 -0.93 -18.36
N LYS A 203 -35.33 -1.05 -17.04
CA LYS A 203 -36.67 -1.29 -16.47
C LYS A 203 -37.66 -0.19 -16.86
N SER A 204 -37.26 1.07 -16.71
CA SER A 204 -38.08 2.23 -17.04
C SER A 204 -38.38 2.30 -18.54
N LEU A 205 -37.37 2.04 -19.38
CA LEU A 205 -37.54 2.02 -20.83
C LEU A 205 -38.50 0.92 -21.30
N ARG A 206 -38.42 -0.28 -20.73
CA ARG A 206 -39.36 -1.38 -21.02
C ARG A 206 -40.80 -0.99 -20.68
N GLN A 207 -41.00 -0.36 -19.51
CA GLN A 207 -42.33 0.08 -19.09
C GLN A 207 -42.90 1.16 -20.00
N VAL A 208 -42.09 2.18 -20.33
CA VAL A 208 -42.49 3.24 -21.27
C VAL A 208 -42.82 2.68 -22.65
N CYS A 209 -42.02 1.80 -23.19
CA CYS A 209 -42.27 1.16 -24.48
C CYS A 209 -43.59 0.36 -24.46
N ALA A 210 -43.87 -0.36 -23.37
CA ALA A 210 -45.13 -1.09 -23.22
C ALA A 210 -46.36 -0.13 -23.15
N GLU A 211 -46.26 0.99 -22.44
CA GLU A 211 -47.32 2.01 -22.36
C GLU A 211 -47.57 2.71 -23.72
N LEU A 212 -46.51 2.85 -24.54
CA LEU A 212 -46.64 3.35 -25.92
C LEU A 212 -47.20 2.30 -26.89
N GLY A 213 -47.45 1.07 -26.44
CA GLY A 213 -47.97 -0.02 -27.24
C GLY A 213 -46.89 -0.75 -28.06
N PHE A 214 -45.63 -0.53 -27.78
CA PHE A 214 -44.52 -1.24 -28.44
C PHE A 214 -44.39 -2.67 -27.92
N GLN A 215 -44.09 -3.61 -28.81
CA GLN A 215 -43.90 -5.00 -28.44
C GLN A 215 -42.44 -5.36 -28.30
N GLU A 216 -42.08 -5.97 -27.18
CA GLU A 216 -40.75 -6.47 -26.96
C GLU A 216 -40.45 -7.66 -27.91
N VAL A 217 -39.38 -7.56 -28.70
CA VAL A 217 -39.04 -8.60 -29.71
C VAL A 217 -38.41 -9.81 -29.06
N ALA A 218 -37.55 -9.58 -28.05
CA ALA A 218 -36.88 -10.59 -27.27
C ALA A 218 -36.48 -10.02 -25.89
N GLU A 219 -36.31 -10.90 -24.91
CA GLU A 219 -35.79 -10.47 -23.60
C GLU A 219 -34.45 -9.74 -23.73
N PRO A 220 -34.24 -8.67 -22.94
CA PRO A 220 -32.96 -7.97 -22.91
C PRO A 220 -31.83 -8.90 -22.55
N ARG A 221 -30.70 -8.81 -23.26
CA ARG A 221 -29.54 -9.67 -23.03
C ARG A 221 -28.24 -8.90 -23.13
N TYR A 222 -27.26 -9.36 -22.38
CA TYR A 222 -25.90 -8.87 -22.53
C TYR A 222 -25.34 -9.24 -23.91
N GLU A 223 -24.58 -8.35 -24.53
CA GLU A 223 -23.90 -8.64 -25.79
C GLU A 223 -22.90 -9.79 -25.64
N ARG A 224 -22.24 -9.84 -24.46
CA ARG A 224 -21.36 -10.94 -24.06
C ARG A 224 -21.95 -11.57 -22.81
N GLU A 225 -22.43 -12.82 -22.98
CA GLU A 225 -23.08 -13.57 -21.93
C GLU A 225 -22.15 -13.72 -20.71
N GLY A 226 -22.67 -13.46 -19.50
CA GLY A 226 -21.91 -13.53 -18.25
C GLY A 226 -21.00 -12.33 -17.97
N GLU A 227 -20.83 -11.39 -18.91
CA GLU A 227 -19.96 -10.24 -18.75
C GLU A 227 -20.77 -8.98 -18.38
N ARG A 228 -20.85 -8.64 -17.09
CA ARG A 228 -21.60 -7.49 -16.58
C ARG A 228 -21.17 -6.14 -17.17
N ALA A 229 -19.93 -6.02 -17.59
CA ALA A 229 -19.38 -4.82 -18.22
C ALA A 229 -19.87 -4.63 -19.66
N SER A 230 -20.36 -5.68 -20.32
CA SER A 230 -20.84 -5.59 -21.70
C SER A 230 -22.16 -4.84 -21.78
N ALA A 231 -22.46 -4.29 -22.96
CA ALA A 231 -23.73 -3.61 -23.20
C ALA A 231 -24.92 -4.57 -23.09
N ILE A 232 -26.10 -4.03 -22.75
CA ILE A 232 -27.36 -4.74 -22.77
C ILE A 232 -28.11 -4.32 -24.03
N ARG A 233 -28.52 -5.28 -24.84
CA ARG A 233 -29.40 -5.04 -26.00
C ARG A 233 -30.84 -5.28 -25.64
N PHE A 234 -31.69 -4.33 -26.01
CA PHE A 234 -33.12 -4.35 -25.86
C PHE A 234 -33.78 -3.90 -27.17
N THR A 235 -34.69 -4.70 -27.75
CA THR A 235 -35.29 -4.41 -29.05
C THR A 235 -36.81 -4.47 -28.92
N VAL A 236 -37.48 -3.44 -29.42
CA VAL A 236 -38.94 -3.33 -29.50
C VAL A 236 -39.42 -3.20 -30.95
N ASP A 237 -40.60 -3.68 -31.24
CA ASP A 237 -41.34 -3.50 -32.49
C ASP A 237 -42.39 -2.42 -32.28
N THR A 238 -42.34 -1.35 -33.06
CA THR A 238 -43.36 -0.29 -33.05
C THR A 238 -44.41 -0.67 -34.09
N VAL A 239 -45.65 -0.77 -33.71
CA VAL A 239 -46.74 -1.40 -34.46
C VAL A 239 -46.79 -1.03 -35.96
N ASP A 240 -46.40 0.20 -36.34
CA ASP A 240 -46.53 0.68 -37.73
C ASP A 240 -45.20 1.15 -38.36
N ARG A 241 -44.07 1.18 -37.61
CA ARG A 241 -42.86 1.90 -38.04
C ARG A 241 -41.55 1.12 -37.96
N GLY A 242 -41.62 -0.19 -37.66
CA GLY A 242 -40.48 -1.06 -37.61
C GLY A 242 -39.83 -1.19 -36.23
N ARG A 243 -38.62 -1.69 -36.16
CA ARG A 243 -37.92 -2.07 -34.92
C ARG A 243 -36.98 -0.97 -34.44
N ILE A 244 -36.97 -0.74 -33.13
CA ILE A 244 -36.01 0.11 -32.46
C ILE A 244 -35.12 -0.82 -31.59
N ALA A 245 -33.80 -0.78 -31.80
CA ALA A 245 -32.83 -1.49 -30.96
C ALA A 245 -32.11 -0.50 -30.05
N PHE A 246 -32.21 -0.71 -28.75
CA PHE A 246 -31.51 0.06 -27.73
C PHE A 246 -30.28 -0.72 -27.27
N THR A 247 -29.16 -0.02 -27.14
CA THR A 247 -27.92 -0.54 -26.58
C THR A 247 -27.58 0.28 -25.35
N LEU A 248 -27.67 -0.35 -24.18
CA LEU A 248 -27.40 0.27 -22.87
C LEU A 248 -26.00 -0.10 -22.42
N THR A 249 -25.09 0.86 -22.36
CA THR A 249 -23.74 0.72 -21.81
C THR A 249 -23.73 1.16 -20.34
N LEU A 250 -22.57 1.09 -19.70
CA LEU A 250 -22.38 1.67 -18.35
C LEU A 250 -22.40 3.19 -18.38
N GLU A 251 -22.13 3.79 -19.54
CA GLU A 251 -21.97 5.24 -19.71
C GLU A 251 -23.23 5.92 -20.22
N GLY A 252 -24.15 5.14 -20.87
CA GLY A 252 -25.36 5.70 -21.44
C GLY A 252 -26.14 4.74 -22.30
N ILE A 253 -27.05 5.29 -23.08
CA ILE A 253 -27.91 4.56 -24.00
C ILE A 253 -27.66 5.06 -25.44
N SER A 254 -27.63 4.14 -26.36
CA SER A 254 -27.73 4.43 -27.81
C SER A 254 -28.88 3.66 -28.40
N SER A 255 -29.46 4.19 -29.48
CA SER A 255 -30.54 3.53 -30.21
C SER A 255 -30.20 3.43 -31.69
N ASP A 256 -30.55 2.31 -32.30
CA ASP A 256 -30.47 2.09 -33.73
C ASP A 256 -31.89 1.80 -34.26
N SER A 257 -32.33 2.59 -35.23
CA SER A 257 -33.62 2.41 -35.89
C SER A 257 -33.44 2.51 -37.39
N PRO A 258 -33.84 1.49 -38.13
CA PRO A 258 -33.77 1.49 -39.60
C PRO A 258 -34.80 2.41 -40.26
N VAL A 259 -35.63 3.08 -39.45
CA VAL A 259 -36.68 3.97 -39.94
C VAL A 259 -36.05 5.29 -40.42
N ALA A 260 -35.86 5.39 -41.70
CA ALA A 260 -35.44 6.63 -42.37
C ALA A 260 -36.68 7.52 -42.56
N GLY A 261 -36.75 8.66 -41.84
CA GLY A 261 -37.81 9.65 -42.06
C GLY A 261 -38.15 10.53 -40.87
N HIS A 262 -38.97 11.57 -41.12
CA HIS A 262 -39.35 12.60 -40.13
C HIS A 262 -40.16 12.10 -38.92
N HIS A 263 -40.60 10.85 -38.92
CA HIS A 263 -41.45 10.28 -37.86
C HIS A 263 -40.65 9.62 -36.71
N CYS A 264 -39.37 9.35 -36.88
CA CYS A 264 -38.53 8.77 -35.82
C CYS A 264 -38.37 9.69 -34.62
N GLY A 265 -38.42 11.01 -34.84
CA GLY A 265 -38.32 12.01 -33.79
C GLY A 265 -39.47 11.98 -32.79
N ASP A 266 -40.70 11.74 -33.25
CA ASP A 266 -41.89 11.76 -32.43
C ASP A 266 -41.92 10.62 -31.39
N GLU A 267 -41.43 9.45 -31.77
CA GLU A 267 -41.35 8.28 -30.86
C GLU A 267 -40.28 8.45 -29.79
N PHE A 268 -39.12 8.96 -30.15
CA PHE A 268 -38.06 9.27 -29.19
C PHE A 268 -38.48 10.44 -28.29
N GLU A 269 -39.24 11.43 -28.78
CA GLU A 269 -39.79 12.51 -27.97
C GLU A 269 -40.81 11.95 -26.96
N ALA A 270 -41.70 11.05 -27.40
CA ALA A 270 -42.67 10.39 -26.53
C ALA A 270 -41.93 9.56 -25.44
N ILE A 271 -40.94 8.74 -25.82
CA ILE A 271 -40.13 7.96 -24.88
C ILE A 271 -39.45 8.90 -23.87
N ALA A 272 -38.79 9.96 -24.34
CA ALA A 272 -38.09 10.90 -23.49
C ALA A 272 -39.05 11.57 -22.47
N LYS A 273 -40.22 12.02 -22.94
CA LYS A 273 -41.23 12.64 -22.11
C LYS A 273 -41.76 11.69 -21.02
N PHE A 274 -42.08 10.45 -21.37
CA PHE A 274 -42.59 9.46 -20.40
C PHE A 274 -41.48 9.06 -19.39
N LEU A 275 -40.22 8.91 -19.83
CA LEU A 275 -39.09 8.65 -18.95
C LEU A 275 -38.91 9.77 -17.93
N GLU A 276 -39.04 11.03 -18.36
CA GLU A 276 -38.94 12.19 -17.48
C GLU A 276 -40.14 12.31 -16.52
N GLU A 277 -41.37 12.22 -17.03
CA GLU A 277 -42.57 12.42 -16.24
C GLU A 277 -42.82 11.31 -15.21
N GLN A 278 -42.56 10.05 -15.56
CA GLN A 278 -42.84 8.90 -14.69
C GLN A 278 -41.65 8.46 -13.85
N PHE A 279 -40.40 8.61 -14.35
CA PHE A 279 -39.21 8.05 -13.73
C PHE A 279 -38.18 9.11 -13.35
N GLY A 280 -38.41 10.38 -13.71
CA GLY A 280 -37.44 11.46 -13.47
C GLY A 280 -36.13 11.31 -14.27
N ILE A 281 -36.15 10.53 -15.35
CA ILE A 281 -35.00 10.28 -16.20
C ILE A 281 -35.02 11.27 -17.36
N GLU A 282 -34.16 12.29 -17.30
CA GLU A 282 -33.96 13.19 -18.43
C GLU A 282 -33.09 12.50 -19.49
N THR A 283 -33.62 12.40 -20.71
CA THR A 283 -32.94 11.82 -21.85
C THR A 283 -32.75 12.85 -22.95
N ASN A 284 -31.57 12.80 -23.58
CA ASN A 284 -31.25 13.65 -24.72
C ASN A 284 -30.84 12.76 -25.91
N PHE A 285 -31.80 12.45 -26.76
CA PHE A 285 -31.55 11.69 -27.97
C PHE A 285 -30.89 12.57 -29.03
N LYS A 286 -29.73 12.11 -29.55
CA LYS A 286 -28.98 12.77 -30.63
C LYS A 286 -28.79 11.82 -31.80
N MET A 287 -28.60 12.35 -32.99
CA MET A 287 -28.18 11.56 -34.14
C MET A 287 -26.78 11.01 -33.95
N ALA A 288 -26.40 9.98 -34.70
CA ALA A 288 -25.05 9.37 -34.63
C ALA A 288 -23.90 10.36 -34.90
N ASP A 289 -24.16 11.44 -35.63
CA ASP A 289 -23.22 12.54 -35.88
C ASP A 289 -23.21 13.61 -34.78
N GLY A 290 -23.97 13.39 -33.69
CA GLY A 290 -24.10 14.34 -32.57
C GLY A 290 -25.08 15.46 -32.81
N SER A 291 -25.72 15.56 -33.99
CA SER A 291 -26.75 16.55 -34.26
C SER A 291 -28.06 16.26 -33.49
N PRO A 292 -28.84 17.27 -33.13
CA PRO A 292 -30.14 17.06 -32.51
C PRO A 292 -31.06 16.31 -33.45
N LEU A 293 -31.93 15.44 -32.89
CA LEU A 293 -33.00 14.83 -33.66
C LEU A 293 -33.87 15.93 -34.28
N PRO A 294 -34.34 15.76 -35.55
CA PRO A 294 -35.28 16.66 -36.16
C PRO A 294 -36.53 16.76 -35.24
N HIS A 295 -36.84 17.97 -34.78
CA HIS A 295 -38.01 18.29 -33.92
C HIS A 295 -37.81 18.22 -32.40
N LEU A 296 -36.68 17.74 -31.86
CA LEU A 296 -36.41 17.85 -30.42
C LEU A 296 -35.84 19.21 -30.06
N LYS A 297 -36.47 19.92 -29.12
CA LYS A 297 -35.89 21.09 -28.49
C LYS A 297 -34.72 20.65 -27.60
N HIS A 298 -33.58 21.33 -27.70
CA HIS A 298 -32.41 21.09 -26.89
C HIS A 298 -32.77 21.04 -25.40
N ARG A 299 -32.68 19.89 -24.77
CA ARG A 299 -32.65 19.73 -23.31
C ARG A 299 -31.20 19.56 -22.90
N GLY A 300 -30.77 20.26 -21.85
CA GLY A 300 -29.40 20.19 -21.37
C GLY A 300 -29.00 18.75 -20.95
N GLU A 301 -27.74 18.42 -21.10
CA GLU A 301 -27.19 17.16 -20.58
C GLU A 301 -27.32 17.17 -19.05
N LYS A 302 -28.09 16.23 -18.52
CA LYS A 302 -28.13 15.93 -17.07
C LYS A 302 -27.93 14.44 -16.84
N ASP A 303 -27.19 14.16 -15.81
CA ASP A 303 -26.94 12.79 -15.35
C ASP A 303 -28.25 12.14 -14.85
N LEU A 304 -28.24 10.79 -14.79
CA LEU A 304 -29.31 10.04 -14.13
C LEU A 304 -29.47 10.53 -12.68
N PRO A 305 -30.72 10.57 -12.12
CA PRO A 305 -30.94 10.98 -10.74
C PRO A 305 -30.02 10.20 -9.79
N GLU A 306 -29.43 10.88 -8.81
CA GLU A 306 -28.53 10.25 -7.81
C GLU A 306 -29.22 9.11 -7.03
N ASP A 307 -30.56 9.17 -6.90
CA ASP A 307 -31.34 8.17 -6.18
C ASP A 307 -31.81 6.98 -7.04
N ALA A 308 -31.47 6.94 -8.32
CA ALA A 308 -31.85 5.82 -9.20
C ALA A 308 -31.41 4.44 -8.71
N GLY A 309 -30.30 4.36 -7.96
CA GLY A 309 -29.82 3.13 -7.32
C GLY A 309 -30.57 2.71 -6.05
N LYS A 310 -31.23 3.65 -5.35
CA LYS A 310 -31.86 3.36 -4.04
C LYS A 310 -33.24 2.71 -4.16
N HIS A 311 -33.90 2.86 -5.30
CA HIS A 311 -35.22 2.29 -5.54
C HIS A 311 -35.23 0.81 -5.92
N ILE A 312 -34.10 0.23 -6.23
CA ILE A 312 -33.96 -1.18 -6.66
C ILE A 312 -33.89 -2.16 -5.49
N GLU A 313 -33.52 -1.69 -4.28
CA GLU A 313 -33.41 -2.54 -3.09
C GLU A 313 -34.75 -2.87 -2.40
N ARG A 314 -35.88 -2.38 -2.90
CA ARG A 314 -37.20 -2.54 -2.27
C ARG A 314 -38.27 -3.25 -3.13
N GLY A 315 -37.86 -3.99 -4.15
CA GLY A 315 -38.74 -4.76 -5.01
C GLY A 315 -38.44 -6.23 -5.07
#